data_5123d93b3004bb26fbf211bf30abc97e
#
_entry.id   5123d93b3004bb26fbf211bf30abc97e
#
_cell.length_a   1.000
_cell.length_b   1.000
_cell.length_c   1.000
_cell.angle_alpha   90.00
_cell.angle_beta   90.00
_cell.angle_gamma   90.00
#
_symmetry.space_group_name_H-M   'P 1'
#
loop_
_entity.id
_entity.type
_entity.pdbx_description
1 polymer ?
#
loop_
_entity_poly.entity_id
_entity_poly.type
_entity_poly.pdbx_seq_one_letter_code
_entity_poly.pdbx_strand_id
1 'polypeptide(L)'
;MNNERSFLKKYNIIPTGYEYKNNVKIIETKNNKYVLKRNKNNILDIFNYLHLKNFNYFPNVYNKDRNDLYEIYEYIDSSDMSNYEKSEEIIYLLSLLHNKTTSYKDIDIDEYKKIYEDINNKLNELEEYYISLNNEIDKEIYMSPSNYLLVRNITKIYSAIYYCKTELEEFYNIVKDNPKKRVSLIHNNIDLSHLLRNENSYLISWDNAKFDIPVYDLIKFYKKNYNDVDFTNLFKLYESKYPLHNEERKLLFISLSIPDKLDLTKDNEFIKTKKVNDLLLYLQKTDDLILQYNSN
;
A
#
# COMPACT_ATOMS: atom_id res chain seq x y z
N MET A 1 -18.27 28.10 0.41
CA MET A 1 -19.68 27.68 0.65
C MET A 1 -20.60 27.87 -0.56
N ASN A 2 -20.54 28.96 -1.33
CA ASN A 2 -21.42 29.16 -2.49
C ASN A 2 -21.25 28.09 -3.61
N ASN A 3 -20.02 27.69 -3.93
CA ASN A 3 -19.76 26.76 -5.03
C ASN A 3 -20.30 25.33 -4.76
N GLU A 4 -20.24 24.87 -3.52
CA GLU A 4 -20.71 23.52 -3.16
C GLU A 4 -22.23 23.42 -3.21
N ARG A 5 -22.94 24.42 -2.67
CA ARG A 5 -24.42 24.44 -2.74
C ARG A 5 -24.94 24.53 -4.17
N SER A 6 -24.25 25.32 -5.01
CA SER A 6 -24.56 25.42 -6.44
C SER A 6 -24.35 24.08 -7.15
N PHE A 7 -23.25 23.40 -6.82
CA PHE A 7 -22.91 22.09 -7.35
C PHE A 7 -23.96 21.03 -6.96
N LEU A 8 -24.33 20.93 -5.69
CA LEU A 8 -25.35 19.97 -5.23
C LEU A 8 -26.71 20.20 -5.89
N LYS A 9 -27.09 21.48 -6.10
CA LYS A 9 -28.33 21.83 -6.84
C LYS A 9 -28.31 21.34 -8.30
N LYS A 10 -27.15 21.38 -8.98
CA LYS A 10 -26.95 20.85 -10.33
C LYS A 10 -27.39 19.37 -10.44
N TYR A 11 -27.20 18.61 -9.35
CA TYR A 11 -27.52 17.19 -9.26
C TYR A 11 -28.82 16.89 -8.48
N ASN A 12 -29.67 17.91 -8.25
CA ASN A 12 -30.93 17.81 -7.51
C ASN A 12 -30.77 17.25 -6.08
N ILE A 13 -29.61 17.46 -5.45
CA ILE A 13 -29.35 17.03 -4.08
C ILE A 13 -29.67 18.20 -3.13
N ILE A 14 -30.70 18.01 -2.29
CA ILE A 14 -31.10 18.97 -1.27
C ILE A 14 -30.70 18.45 0.09
N PRO A 15 -29.60 18.97 0.68
CA PRO A 15 -29.13 18.53 1.98
C PRO A 15 -30.12 18.87 3.11
N THR A 16 -30.36 17.92 4.00
CA THR A 16 -31.03 18.11 5.28
C THR A 16 -30.03 18.16 6.44
N GLY A 17 -28.87 17.53 6.28
CA GLY A 17 -27.79 17.50 7.24
C GLY A 17 -26.43 17.23 6.59
N TYR A 18 -25.37 17.45 7.38
CA TYR A 18 -23.99 17.18 6.99
C TYR A 18 -23.26 16.53 8.16
N GLU A 19 -22.51 15.47 7.86
CA GLU A 19 -21.58 14.83 8.78
C GLU A 19 -20.18 14.84 8.18
N TYR A 20 -19.13 14.96 9.00
CA TYR A 20 -17.74 14.85 8.57
C TYR A 20 -17.13 13.61 9.21
N LYS A 21 -16.61 12.70 8.38
CA LYS A 21 -15.94 11.48 8.82
C LYS A 21 -14.68 11.27 7.98
N ASN A 22 -13.52 11.15 8.65
CA ASN A 22 -12.24 10.84 7.99
C ASN A 22 -11.94 11.69 6.74
N ASN A 23 -12.06 13.01 6.83
CA ASN A 23 -11.84 13.98 5.75
C ASN A 23 -12.82 13.89 4.58
N VAL A 24 -13.89 13.14 4.68
CA VAL A 24 -14.99 13.13 3.72
C VAL A 24 -16.22 13.77 4.32
N LYS A 25 -17.00 14.41 3.46
CA LYS A 25 -18.26 15.03 3.84
C LYS A 25 -19.41 14.12 3.42
N ILE A 26 -20.18 13.67 4.40
CA ILE A 26 -21.40 12.91 4.19
C ILE A 26 -22.55 13.91 4.11
N ILE A 27 -23.37 13.78 3.09
CA ILE A 27 -24.55 14.63 2.85
C ILE A 27 -25.78 13.78 3.12
N GLU A 28 -26.59 14.22 4.07
CA GLU A 28 -27.87 13.61 4.35
C GLU A 28 -28.97 14.35 3.60
N THR A 29 -29.88 13.60 3.00
CA THR A 29 -31.13 14.08 2.40
C THR A 29 -32.32 13.40 3.05
N LYS A 30 -33.55 13.72 2.67
CA LYS A 30 -34.72 13.06 3.24
C LYS A 30 -34.77 11.55 3.03
N ASN A 31 -34.16 11.05 1.94
CA ASN A 31 -34.28 9.64 1.55
C ASN A 31 -32.97 8.90 1.44
N ASN A 32 -31.86 9.62 1.22
CA ASN A 32 -30.57 9.02 0.90
C ASN A 32 -29.43 9.75 1.60
N LYS A 33 -28.29 9.05 1.71
CA LYS A 33 -27.01 9.65 2.08
C LYS A 33 -26.05 9.58 0.89
N TYR A 34 -25.16 10.56 0.78
CA TYR A 34 -24.13 10.66 -0.25
C TYR A 34 -22.79 11.02 0.36
N VAL A 35 -21.71 10.63 -0.29
CA VAL A 35 -20.35 11.05 0.08
C VAL A 35 -19.86 12.06 -0.95
N LEU A 36 -19.48 13.25 -0.48
CA LEU A 36 -18.92 14.31 -1.31
C LEU A 36 -17.39 14.36 -1.10
N LYS A 37 -16.66 14.24 -2.20
CA LYS A 37 -15.22 14.46 -2.25
C LYS A 37 -14.88 15.57 -3.23
N ARG A 38 -13.73 16.23 -3.02
CA ARG A 38 -13.19 17.14 -4.02
C ARG A 38 -12.56 16.33 -5.13
N ASN A 39 -12.93 16.62 -6.37
CA ASN A 39 -12.32 15.97 -7.53
C ASN A 39 -10.83 16.34 -7.62
N LYS A 40 -9.96 15.33 -7.65
CA LYS A 40 -8.51 15.51 -7.73
C LYS A 40 -7.89 14.88 -8.96
N ASN A 41 -8.39 13.74 -9.44
CA ASN A 41 -7.67 12.86 -10.36
C ASN A 41 -8.54 12.15 -11.40
N ASN A 42 -9.66 12.77 -11.81
CA ASN A 42 -10.51 12.24 -12.88
C ASN A 42 -10.89 10.74 -12.71
N ILE A 43 -11.36 10.40 -11.51
CA ILE A 43 -11.71 9.03 -11.10
C ILE A 43 -12.71 8.35 -12.05
N LEU A 44 -13.52 9.14 -12.75
CA LEU A 44 -14.51 8.64 -13.71
C LEU A 44 -13.87 7.80 -14.83
N ASP A 45 -12.68 8.16 -15.30
CA ASP A 45 -11.99 7.38 -16.33
C ASP A 45 -11.56 6.01 -15.80
N ILE A 46 -11.09 5.98 -14.55
CA ILE A 46 -10.70 4.73 -13.87
C ILE A 46 -11.94 3.85 -13.70
N PHE A 47 -13.05 4.40 -13.21
CA PHE A 47 -14.27 3.62 -12.98
C PHE A 47 -14.92 3.14 -14.29
N ASN A 48 -14.92 3.96 -15.35
CA ASN A 48 -15.35 3.54 -16.67
C ASN A 48 -14.49 2.39 -17.20
N TYR A 49 -13.17 2.46 -17.04
CA TYR A 49 -12.28 1.36 -17.41
C TYR A 49 -12.57 0.10 -16.59
N LEU A 50 -12.76 0.21 -15.29
CA LEU A 50 -13.10 -0.93 -14.41
C LEU A 50 -14.44 -1.57 -14.79
N HIS A 51 -15.46 -0.78 -15.12
CA HIS A 51 -16.74 -1.28 -15.64
C HIS A 51 -16.56 -2.08 -16.95
N LEU A 52 -15.76 -1.57 -17.89
CA LEU A 52 -15.43 -2.30 -19.13
C LEU A 52 -14.70 -3.63 -18.86
N LYS A 53 -13.96 -3.71 -17.75
CA LYS A 53 -13.29 -4.95 -17.29
C LYS A 53 -14.19 -5.83 -16.40
N ASN A 54 -15.45 -5.51 -16.22
CA ASN A 54 -16.38 -6.19 -15.32
C ASN A 54 -15.88 -6.27 -13.87
N PHE A 55 -15.23 -5.21 -13.40
CA PHE A 55 -14.84 -5.04 -12.00
C PHE A 55 -15.69 -3.93 -11.41
N ASN A 56 -16.69 -4.28 -10.58
CA ASN A 56 -17.70 -3.34 -10.07
C ASN A 56 -17.68 -3.22 -8.53
N TYR A 57 -16.51 -3.46 -7.90
CA TYR A 57 -16.34 -3.45 -6.45
C TYR A 57 -15.89 -2.06 -5.95
N PHE A 58 -16.58 -1.01 -6.37
CA PHE A 58 -16.38 0.38 -5.95
C PHE A 58 -17.71 1.11 -5.88
N PRO A 59 -17.87 2.15 -5.01
CA PRO A 59 -19.13 2.90 -4.92
C PRO A 59 -19.48 3.61 -6.22
N ASN A 60 -20.75 3.65 -6.55
CA ASN A 60 -21.22 4.38 -7.72
C ASN A 60 -20.94 5.88 -7.60
N VAL A 61 -20.60 6.53 -8.73
CA VAL A 61 -20.46 7.98 -8.85
C VAL A 61 -21.67 8.53 -9.58
N TYR A 62 -22.36 9.48 -8.96
CA TYR A 62 -23.59 10.06 -9.51
C TYR A 62 -23.33 11.14 -10.55
N ASN A 63 -22.31 11.97 -10.36
CA ASN A 63 -21.96 13.00 -11.33
C ASN A 63 -21.05 12.43 -12.43
N LYS A 64 -21.35 12.82 -13.68
CA LYS A 64 -20.66 12.30 -14.89
C LYS A 64 -19.81 13.34 -15.61
N ASP A 65 -19.81 14.58 -15.12
CA ASP A 65 -19.05 15.66 -15.74
C ASP A 65 -17.62 15.70 -15.16
N ARG A 66 -16.64 15.50 -16.04
CA ARG A 66 -15.20 15.50 -15.66
C ARG A 66 -14.71 16.85 -15.13
N ASN A 67 -15.40 17.93 -15.48
CA ASN A 67 -15.03 19.29 -15.07
C ASN A 67 -15.63 19.68 -13.71
N ASP A 68 -16.40 18.80 -13.09
CA ASP A 68 -16.96 19.07 -11.78
C ASP A 68 -15.87 19.18 -10.71
N LEU A 69 -15.99 20.17 -9.84
CA LEU A 69 -15.06 20.41 -8.73
C LEU A 69 -15.16 19.34 -7.64
N TYR A 70 -16.27 18.62 -7.59
CA TYR A 70 -16.56 17.59 -6.61
C TYR A 70 -17.08 16.34 -7.28
N GLU A 71 -16.93 15.22 -6.59
CA GLU A 71 -17.48 13.91 -6.91
C GLU A 71 -18.51 13.52 -5.86
N ILE A 72 -19.64 13.00 -6.30
CA ILE A 72 -20.73 12.53 -5.45
C ILE A 72 -20.77 11.02 -5.54
N TYR A 73 -20.45 10.36 -4.45
CA TYR A 73 -20.49 8.90 -4.35
C TYR A 73 -21.71 8.42 -3.60
N GLU A 74 -22.12 7.21 -3.92
CA GLU A 74 -23.01 6.43 -3.11
C GLU A 74 -22.48 6.28 -1.68
N TYR A 75 -23.34 6.47 -0.69
CA TYR A 75 -23.01 6.16 0.69
C TYR A 75 -23.26 4.67 0.94
N ILE A 76 -22.22 3.96 1.37
CA ILE A 76 -22.29 2.55 1.73
C ILE A 76 -22.43 2.45 3.26
N ASP A 77 -23.55 1.96 3.72
CA ASP A 77 -23.75 1.62 5.12
C ASP A 77 -23.07 0.27 5.41
N SER A 78 -21.87 0.36 5.93
CA SER A 78 -21.00 -0.82 6.07
C SER A 78 -21.30 -1.56 7.36
N SER A 79 -21.51 -2.86 7.26
CA SER A 79 -21.51 -3.77 8.41
C SER A 79 -20.11 -3.92 9.02
N ASP A 80 -20.06 -4.21 10.30
CA ASP A 80 -18.81 -4.52 10.98
C ASP A 80 -18.24 -5.86 10.51
N MET A 81 -16.92 -5.86 10.29
CA MET A 81 -16.14 -7.04 9.92
C MET A 81 -14.87 -7.07 10.77
N SER A 82 -14.40 -8.25 11.12
CA SER A 82 -13.09 -8.42 11.75
C SER A 82 -11.97 -8.03 10.78
N ASN A 83 -10.79 -7.66 11.31
CA ASN A 83 -9.62 -7.34 10.47
C ASN A 83 -9.21 -8.53 9.59
N TYR A 84 -9.38 -9.75 10.09
CA TYR A 84 -9.10 -10.97 9.34
C TYR A 84 -10.02 -11.09 8.10
N GLU A 85 -11.34 -11.01 8.28
CA GLU A 85 -12.31 -11.07 7.17
C GLU A 85 -12.08 -9.96 6.15
N LYS A 86 -11.82 -8.72 6.63
CA LYS A 86 -11.49 -7.59 5.75
C LYS A 86 -10.24 -7.87 4.92
N SER A 87 -9.20 -8.45 5.53
CA SER A 87 -7.95 -8.73 4.85
C SER A 87 -8.09 -9.80 3.76
N GLU A 88 -8.83 -10.87 4.03
CA GLU A 88 -9.12 -11.90 3.03
C GLU A 88 -9.91 -11.34 1.85
N GLU A 89 -10.94 -10.54 2.14
CA GLU A 89 -11.76 -9.92 1.10
C GLU A 89 -10.97 -8.91 0.26
N ILE A 90 -10.14 -8.08 0.89
CA ILE A 90 -9.24 -7.15 0.18
C ILE A 90 -8.29 -7.92 -0.74
N ILE A 91 -7.64 -8.96 -0.26
CA ILE A 91 -6.72 -9.78 -1.06
C ILE A 91 -7.44 -10.46 -2.22
N TYR A 92 -8.64 -10.97 -1.99
CA TYR A 92 -9.48 -11.52 -3.06
C TYR A 92 -9.81 -10.45 -4.12
N LEU A 93 -10.26 -9.26 -3.71
CA LEU A 93 -10.59 -8.17 -4.61
C LEU A 93 -9.36 -7.64 -5.37
N LEU A 94 -8.20 -7.55 -4.71
CA LEU A 94 -6.95 -7.18 -5.38
C LEU A 94 -6.53 -8.22 -6.43
N SER A 95 -6.60 -9.51 -6.10
CA SER A 95 -6.28 -10.57 -7.07
C SER A 95 -7.20 -10.53 -8.28
N LEU A 96 -8.49 -10.26 -8.07
CA LEU A 96 -9.48 -10.11 -9.13
C LEU A 96 -9.24 -8.84 -9.97
N LEU A 97 -8.95 -7.70 -9.32
CA LEU A 97 -8.61 -6.44 -9.98
C LEU A 97 -7.42 -6.63 -10.91
N HIS A 98 -6.32 -7.17 -10.36
CA HIS A 98 -5.09 -7.36 -11.11
C HIS A 98 -5.28 -8.34 -12.27
N ASN A 99 -5.99 -9.45 -12.05
CA ASN A 99 -6.28 -10.42 -13.10
C ASN A 99 -7.06 -9.80 -14.26
N LYS A 100 -8.13 -9.04 -13.96
CA LYS A 100 -9.00 -8.43 -14.99
C LYS A 100 -8.33 -7.28 -15.74
N THR A 101 -7.36 -6.62 -15.15
CA THR A 101 -6.73 -5.42 -15.71
C THR A 101 -5.30 -5.64 -16.19
N THR A 102 -4.77 -6.86 -16.07
CA THR A 102 -3.43 -7.21 -16.52
C THR A 102 -3.23 -6.94 -18.01
N SER A 103 -2.10 -6.35 -18.31
CA SER A 103 -1.56 -6.18 -19.66
C SER A 103 -0.04 -6.24 -19.63
N TYR A 104 0.57 -6.46 -20.77
CA TYR A 104 2.02 -6.41 -20.95
C TYR A 104 2.36 -5.12 -21.68
N LYS A 105 3.23 -4.34 -21.07
CA LYS A 105 3.71 -3.08 -21.63
C LYS A 105 5.12 -3.28 -22.13
N ASP A 106 5.39 -2.88 -23.37
CA ASP A 106 6.76 -2.76 -23.84
C ASP A 106 7.47 -1.65 -23.05
N ILE A 107 8.66 -1.93 -22.58
CA ILE A 107 9.45 -1.02 -21.75
C ILE A 107 10.81 -0.78 -22.39
N ASP A 108 11.38 0.38 -22.08
CA ASP A 108 12.79 0.61 -22.32
C ASP A 108 13.62 -0.22 -21.32
N ILE A 109 14.75 -0.75 -21.79
CA ILE A 109 15.71 -1.51 -20.98
C ILE A 109 16.08 -0.74 -19.69
N ASP A 110 16.10 0.58 -19.77
CA ASP A 110 16.42 1.45 -18.65
C ASP A 110 15.34 1.49 -17.53
N GLU A 111 14.09 1.05 -17.77
CA GLU A 111 13.07 1.05 -16.71
C GLU A 111 13.41 0.08 -15.57
N TYR A 112 13.83 -1.14 -15.89
CA TYR A 112 14.23 -2.12 -14.87
C TYR A 112 15.58 -1.76 -14.23
N LYS A 113 16.50 -1.22 -15.03
CA LYS A 113 17.77 -0.70 -14.53
C LYS A 113 17.55 0.42 -13.51
N LYS A 114 16.60 1.32 -13.78
CA LYS A 114 16.25 2.38 -12.83
C LYS A 114 15.69 1.82 -11.53
N ILE A 115 14.80 0.82 -11.58
CA ILE A 115 14.28 0.16 -10.36
C ILE A 115 15.44 -0.44 -9.55
N TYR A 116 16.36 -1.13 -10.22
CA TYR A 116 17.54 -1.70 -9.59
C TYR A 116 18.41 -0.61 -8.94
N GLU A 117 18.76 0.44 -9.68
CA GLU A 117 19.61 1.54 -9.20
C GLU A 117 18.96 2.28 -8.03
N ASP A 118 17.67 2.60 -8.10
CA ASP A 118 16.94 3.29 -7.03
C ASP A 118 16.95 2.46 -5.73
N ILE A 119 16.72 1.14 -5.82
CA ILE A 119 16.75 0.26 -4.66
C ILE A 119 18.17 0.09 -4.13
N ASN A 120 19.16 -0.11 -5.00
CA ASN A 120 20.57 -0.31 -4.62
C ASN A 120 21.12 0.94 -3.93
N ASN A 121 20.86 2.13 -4.47
CA ASN A 121 21.27 3.39 -3.85
C ASN A 121 20.66 3.54 -2.46
N LYS A 122 19.37 3.26 -2.33
CA LYS A 122 18.69 3.29 -1.02
C LYS A 122 19.31 2.32 -0.02
N LEU A 123 19.66 1.11 -0.44
CA LEU A 123 20.29 0.11 0.43
C LEU A 123 21.70 0.55 0.87
N ASN A 124 22.49 1.14 -0.03
CA ASN A 124 23.80 1.67 0.29
C ASN A 124 23.70 2.85 1.28
N GLU A 125 22.79 3.78 1.07
CA GLU A 125 22.54 4.88 2.01
C GLU A 125 22.12 4.39 3.40
N LEU A 126 21.28 3.35 3.47
CA LEU A 126 20.86 2.76 4.74
C LEU A 126 22.00 2.03 5.44
N GLU A 127 22.83 1.28 4.73
CA GLU A 127 23.98 0.61 5.28
C GLU A 127 24.98 1.60 5.87
N GLU A 128 25.37 2.64 5.11
CA GLU A 128 26.26 3.70 5.60
C GLU A 128 25.66 4.42 6.81
N TYR A 129 24.37 4.70 6.79
CA TYR A 129 23.68 5.32 7.91
C TYR A 129 23.75 4.47 9.19
N TYR A 130 23.42 3.18 9.11
CA TYR A 130 23.44 2.31 10.29
C TYR A 130 24.85 2.00 10.78
N ILE A 131 25.85 1.94 9.89
CA ILE A 131 27.25 1.85 10.27
C ILE A 131 27.69 3.10 11.05
N SER A 132 27.36 4.30 10.53
CA SER A 132 27.67 5.56 11.20
C SER A 132 27.01 5.67 12.56
N LEU A 133 25.70 5.36 12.62
CA LEU A 133 24.91 5.39 13.85
C LEU A 133 25.48 4.43 14.91
N ASN A 134 25.83 3.20 14.52
CA ASN A 134 26.43 2.22 15.43
C ASN A 134 27.76 2.73 15.96
N ASN A 135 28.62 3.29 15.09
CA ASN A 135 29.92 3.83 15.49
C ASN A 135 29.82 5.05 16.41
N GLU A 136 28.75 5.85 16.30
CA GLU A 136 28.48 6.94 17.22
C GLU A 136 28.05 6.43 18.59
N ILE A 137 27.15 5.45 18.63
CA ILE A 137 26.65 4.85 19.86
C ILE A 137 27.77 4.13 20.62
N ASP A 138 28.68 3.44 19.92
CA ASP A 138 29.81 2.71 20.54
C ASP A 138 30.78 3.63 21.27
N LYS A 139 30.76 4.95 21.03
CA LYS A 139 31.55 5.94 21.77
C LYS A 139 30.92 6.39 23.07
N GLU A 140 29.64 6.07 23.30
CA GLU A 140 28.93 6.45 24.51
C GLU A 140 29.43 5.63 25.72
N ILE A 141 29.75 6.33 26.83
CA ILE A 141 30.11 5.67 28.08
C ILE A 141 28.88 4.97 28.70
N TYR A 142 27.72 5.59 28.58
CA TYR A 142 26.45 5.06 29.05
C TYR A 142 25.44 5.12 27.90
N MET A 143 25.08 3.97 27.39
CA MET A 143 24.07 3.87 26.32
C MET A 143 22.68 4.16 26.88
N SER A 144 21.88 4.91 26.14
CA SER A 144 20.44 5.05 26.40
C SER A 144 19.74 3.72 26.13
N PRO A 145 18.54 3.47 26.69
CA PRO A 145 17.76 2.26 26.42
C PRO A 145 17.51 2.01 24.92
N SER A 146 17.21 3.04 24.14
CA SER A 146 17.02 2.91 22.69
C SER A 146 18.32 2.53 21.97
N ASN A 147 19.44 3.15 22.32
CA ASN A 147 20.75 2.85 21.73
C ASN A 147 21.22 1.43 22.09
N TYR A 148 21.06 1.02 23.35
CA TYR A 148 21.36 -0.34 23.76
C TYR A 148 20.51 -1.38 23.00
N LEU A 149 19.20 -1.14 22.86
CA LEU A 149 18.31 -2.03 22.13
C LEU A 149 18.72 -2.13 20.64
N LEU A 150 19.07 -1.00 20.01
CA LEU A 150 19.49 -0.95 18.62
C LEU A 150 20.80 -1.74 18.40
N VAL A 151 21.85 -1.41 19.14
CA VAL A 151 23.19 -2.03 18.97
C VAL A 151 23.12 -3.54 19.21
N ARG A 152 22.40 -3.98 20.24
CA ARG A 152 22.21 -5.40 20.52
C ARG A 152 21.54 -6.19 19.39
N ASN A 153 20.76 -5.52 18.55
CA ASN A 153 20.03 -6.12 17.45
C ASN A 153 20.46 -5.63 16.07
N ILE A 154 21.54 -4.87 15.98
CA ILE A 154 21.98 -4.23 14.71
C ILE A 154 22.23 -5.26 13.60
N THR A 155 22.63 -6.47 13.94
CA THR A 155 22.84 -7.56 12.99
C THR A 155 21.58 -7.94 12.21
N LYS A 156 20.38 -7.79 12.81
CA LYS A 156 19.11 -8.01 12.09
C LYS A 156 18.95 -7.02 10.96
N ILE A 157 19.32 -5.76 11.18
CA ILE A 157 19.24 -4.70 10.16
C ILE A 157 20.24 -4.99 9.03
N TYR A 158 21.49 -5.33 9.39
CA TYR A 158 22.51 -5.68 8.38
C TYR A 158 22.13 -6.94 7.59
N SER A 159 21.58 -7.96 8.25
CA SER A 159 21.08 -9.17 7.57
C SER A 159 19.97 -8.85 6.59
N ALA A 160 19.02 -7.98 6.95
CA ALA A 160 17.94 -7.54 6.04
C ALA A 160 18.51 -6.77 4.83
N ILE A 161 19.46 -5.86 5.04
CA ILE A 161 20.13 -5.14 3.95
C ILE A 161 20.90 -6.10 3.04
N TYR A 162 21.63 -7.03 3.61
CA TYR A 162 22.39 -8.04 2.86
C TYR A 162 21.46 -8.94 2.02
N TYR A 163 20.37 -9.42 2.62
CA TYR A 163 19.33 -10.17 1.91
C TYR A 163 18.80 -9.37 0.73
N CYS A 164 18.40 -8.10 0.96
CA CYS A 164 17.90 -7.25 -0.11
C CYS A 164 18.91 -7.07 -1.26
N LYS A 165 20.21 -6.86 -0.95
CA LYS A 165 21.25 -6.72 -1.98
C LYS A 165 21.41 -8.00 -2.80
N THR A 166 21.43 -9.16 -2.15
CA THR A 166 21.55 -10.45 -2.83
C THR A 166 20.37 -10.72 -3.74
N GLU A 167 19.14 -10.57 -3.23
CA GLU A 167 17.93 -10.79 -4.01
C GLU A 167 17.76 -9.76 -5.14
N LEU A 168 18.26 -8.53 -4.96
CA LEU A 168 18.21 -7.47 -5.97
C LEU A 168 19.12 -7.80 -7.17
N GLU A 169 20.29 -8.37 -6.97
CA GLU A 169 21.16 -8.84 -8.04
C GLU A 169 20.46 -9.96 -8.84
N GLU A 170 19.83 -10.91 -8.15
CA GLU A 170 19.08 -11.98 -8.81
C GLU A 170 17.86 -11.42 -9.56
N PHE A 171 17.11 -10.48 -8.97
CA PHE A 171 16.03 -9.78 -9.65
C PHE A 171 16.51 -9.13 -10.95
N TYR A 172 17.60 -8.36 -10.88
CA TYR A 172 18.13 -7.68 -12.07
C TYR A 172 18.59 -8.65 -13.14
N ASN A 173 19.22 -9.78 -12.76
CA ASN A 173 19.61 -10.81 -13.71
C ASN A 173 18.44 -11.45 -14.44
N ILE A 174 17.25 -11.50 -13.84
CA ILE A 174 16.04 -12.01 -14.49
C ILE A 174 15.45 -10.99 -15.47
N VAL A 175 15.47 -9.69 -15.09
CA VAL A 175 14.69 -8.67 -15.82
C VAL A 175 15.50 -7.87 -16.83
N LYS A 176 16.84 -7.84 -16.74
CA LYS A 176 17.72 -6.96 -17.54
C LYS A 176 17.54 -7.08 -19.07
N ASP A 177 17.17 -8.27 -19.53
CA ASP A 177 16.97 -8.58 -20.94
C ASP A 177 15.49 -8.72 -21.32
N ASN A 178 14.57 -8.45 -20.38
CA ASN A 178 13.14 -8.59 -20.64
C ASN A 178 12.56 -7.28 -21.21
N PRO A 179 12.09 -7.28 -22.47
CA PRO A 179 11.57 -6.08 -23.10
C PRO A 179 10.13 -5.75 -22.65
N LYS A 180 9.53 -6.58 -21.80
CA LYS A 180 8.14 -6.42 -21.41
C LYS A 180 7.98 -6.46 -19.89
N LYS A 181 7.07 -5.63 -19.40
CA LYS A 181 6.66 -5.58 -18.00
C LYS A 181 5.18 -5.90 -17.87
N ARG A 182 4.84 -6.82 -16.97
CA ARG A 182 3.45 -7.06 -16.61
C ARG A 182 2.98 -5.90 -15.73
N VAL A 183 1.89 -5.28 -16.12
CA VAL A 183 1.24 -4.19 -15.39
C VAL A 183 -0.25 -4.47 -15.22
N SER A 184 -0.82 -3.95 -14.15
CA SER A 184 -2.26 -3.94 -13.92
C SER A 184 -2.68 -2.58 -13.38
N LEU A 185 -3.96 -2.30 -13.38
CA LEU A 185 -4.47 -1.18 -12.59
C LEU A 185 -4.32 -1.54 -11.11
N ILE A 186 -3.45 -0.85 -10.39
CA ILE A 186 -3.29 -0.98 -8.95
C ILE A 186 -4.11 0.09 -8.23
N HIS A 187 -4.65 -0.27 -7.07
CA HIS A 187 -5.37 0.66 -6.19
C HIS A 187 -4.44 1.71 -5.58
N ASN A 188 -3.21 1.30 -5.27
CA ASN A 188 -2.11 2.14 -4.82
C ASN A 188 -2.33 2.87 -3.48
N ASN A 189 -3.42 2.56 -2.77
CA ASN A 189 -3.74 3.11 -1.44
C ASN A 189 -4.55 2.11 -0.59
N ILE A 190 -4.19 0.83 -0.61
CA ILE A 190 -4.90 -0.22 0.12
C ILE A 190 -4.68 -0.10 1.63
N ASP A 191 -5.79 -0.31 2.37
CA ASP A 191 -5.86 -0.32 3.82
C ASP A 191 -7.11 -1.07 4.28
N LEU A 192 -7.14 -1.64 5.51
CA LEU A 192 -8.32 -2.32 6.06
C LEU A 192 -9.53 -1.39 6.15
N SER A 193 -9.31 -0.10 6.39
CA SER A 193 -10.37 0.92 6.45
C SER A 193 -10.95 1.28 5.08
N HIS A 194 -10.33 0.82 3.99
CA HIS A 194 -10.77 1.09 2.63
C HIS A 194 -11.70 0.02 2.05
N LEU A 195 -12.06 -0.99 2.84
CA LEU A 195 -13.10 -1.95 2.51
C LEU A 195 -14.39 -1.58 3.24
N LEU A 196 -15.46 -1.41 2.48
CA LEU A 196 -16.83 -1.29 2.99
C LEU A 196 -17.63 -2.50 2.52
N ARG A 197 -18.53 -3.01 3.36
CA ARG A 197 -19.37 -4.15 3.03
C ARG A 197 -20.82 -3.93 3.50
N ASN A 198 -21.73 -4.15 2.59
CA ASN A 198 -23.15 -4.39 2.89
C ASN A 198 -23.59 -5.71 2.22
N GLU A 199 -24.45 -5.67 1.22
CA GLU A 199 -24.75 -6.85 0.38
C GLU A 199 -23.56 -7.26 -0.51
N ASN A 200 -22.73 -6.29 -0.90
CA ASN A 200 -21.51 -6.46 -1.69
C ASN A 200 -20.32 -5.82 -0.98
N SER A 201 -19.12 -6.15 -1.43
CA SER A 201 -17.88 -5.54 -0.98
C SER A 201 -17.47 -4.40 -1.91
N TYR A 202 -16.95 -3.31 -1.33
CA TYR A 202 -16.55 -2.12 -2.08
C TYR A 202 -15.19 -1.63 -1.61
N LEU A 203 -14.27 -1.43 -2.54
CA LEU A 203 -13.02 -0.72 -2.30
C LEU A 203 -13.24 0.77 -2.52
N ILE A 204 -12.80 1.59 -1.57
CA ILE A 204 -12.88 3.06 -1.62
C ILE A 204 -11.50 3.70 -1.66
N SER A 205 -11.42 5.02 -1.89
CA SER A 205 -10.15 5.78 -1.91
C SER A 205 -9.23 5.47 -3.10
N TRP A 206 -9.79 5.43 -4.28
CA TRP A 206 -9.10 5.18 -5.56
C TRP A 206 -8.28 6.36 -6.09
N ASP A 207 -8.14 7.44 -5.32
CA ASP A 207 -7.49 8.69 -5.73
C ASP A 207 -6.03 8.50 -6.23
N ASN A 208 -5.37 7.41 -5.85
CA ASN A 208 -3.99 7.11 -6.23
C ASN A 208 -3.86 5.95 -7.24
N ALA A 209 -4.99 5.46 -7.75
CA ALA A 209 -4.98 4.33 -8.68
C ALA A 209 -4.22 4.67 -9.97
N LYS A 210 -3.42 3.74 -10.45
CA LYS A 210 -2.59 3.87 -11.65
C LYS A 210 -2.24 2.51 -12.23
N PHE A 211 -1.78 2.48 -13.47
CA PHE A 211 -1.17 1.27 -14.03
C PHE A 211 0.27 1.12 -13.57
N ASP A 212 0.55 0.02 -12.88
CA ASP A 212 1.91 -0.29 -12.40
C ASP A 212 2.05 -1.78 -12.09
N ILE A 213 3.20 -2.20 -11.54
CA ILE A 213 3.49 -3.58 -11.13
C ILE A 213 2.52 -3.99 -10.01
N PRO A 214 1.78 -5.11 -10.15
CA PRO A 214 0.73 -5.50 -9.20
C PRO A 214 1.18 -5.62 -7.74
N VAL A 215 2.42 -6.05 -7.51
CA VAL A 215 2.96 -6.27 -6.15
C VAL A 215 3.02 -5.00 -5.30
N TYR A 216 2.96 -3.81 -5.89
CA TYR A 216 2.97 -2.57 -5.11
C TYR A 216 1.74 -2.42 -4.21
N ASP A 217 0.58 -2.98 -4.58
CA ASP A 217 -0.57 -3.02 -3.69
C ASP A 217 -0.33 -3.95 -2.49
N LEU A 218 0.27 -5.12 -2.72
CA LEU A 218 0.63 -6.06 -1.65
C LEU A 218 1.65 -5.46 -0.69
N ILE A 219 2.68 -4.79 -1.22
CA ILE A 219 3.71 -4.11 -0.42
C ILE A 219 3.06 -3.05 0.48
N LYS A 220 2.18 -2.23 -0.07
CA LYS A 220 1.51 -1.17 0.70
C LYS A 220 0.57 -1.73 1.74
N PHE A 221 -0.16 -2.78 1.41
CA PHE A 221 -1.08 -3.43 2.32
C PHE A 221 -0.34 -4.07 3.50
N TYR A 222 0.75 -4.81 3.22
CA TYR A 222 1.61 -5.37 4.26
C TYR A 222 2.17 -4.29 5.19
N LYS A 223 2.84 -3.28 4.63
CA LYS A 223 3.49 -2.22 5.43
C LYS A 223 2.55 -1.49 6.38
N LYS A 224 1.28 -1.36 6.01
CA LYS A 224 0.28 -0.72 6.88
C LYS A 224 -0.30 -1.65 7.95
N ASN A 225 -0.41 -2.95 7.67
CA ASN A 225 -1.25 -3.86 8.46
C ASN A 225 -0.49 -5.11 8.97
N TYR A 226 0.84 -5.16 8.88
CA TYR A 226 1.65 -6.32 9.26
C TYR A 226 1.48 -6.75 10.73
N ASN A 227 1.01 -5.87 11.60
CA ASN A 227 0.72 -6.18 13.00
C ASN A 227 -0.69 -6.74 13.24
N ASP A 228 -1.62 -6.48 12.33
CA ASP A 228 -3.04 -6.72 12.54
C ASP A 228 -3.52 -8.04 11.93
N VAL A 229 -2.78 -8.58 10.94
CA VAL A 229 -3.18 -9.77 10.19
C VAL A 229 -1.99 -10.67 9.83
N ASP A 230 -2.26 -11.96 9.62
CA ASP A 230 -1.28 -12.94 9.12
C ASP A 230 -1.21 -12.91 7.58
N PHE A 231 -0.10 -12.43 7.06
CA PHE A 231 0.11 -12.29 5.63
C PHE A 231 0.55 -13.57 4.92
N THR A 232 0.97 -14.61 5.61
CA THR A 232 1.41 -15.86 4.98
C THR A 232 0.29 -16.50 4.16
N ASN A 233 -0.87 -16.65 4.79
CA ASN A 233 -2.06 -17.20 4.14
C ASN A 233 -2.65 -16.24 3.11
N LEU A 234 -2.58 -14.93 3.37
CA LEU A 234 -3.10 -13.91 2.45
C LEU A 234 -2.34 -13.88 1.12
N PHE A 235 -1.02 -13.97 1.14
CA PHE A 235 -0.23 -14.01 -0.10
C PHE A 235 -0.45 -15.31 -0.88
N LYS A 236 -0.60 -16.45 -0.20
CA LYS A 236 -1.00 -17.71 -0.85
C LYS A 236 -2.39 -17.62 -1.48
N LEU A 237 -3.35 -17.01 -0.77
CA LEU A 237 -4.69 -16.76 -1.31
C LEU A 237 -4.62 -15.87 -2.56
N TYR A 238 -3.84 -14.80 -2.53
CA TYR A 238 -3.63 -13.94 -3.69
C TYR A 238 -3.06 -14.72 -4.88
N GLU A 239 -1.96 -15.46 -4.68
CA GLU A 239 -1.31 -16.22 -5.75
C GLU A 239 -2.15 -17.39 -6.29
N SER A 240 -3.07 -17.92 -5.49
CA SER A 240 -4.02 -18.94 -5.97
C SER A 240 -4.94 -18.42 -7.09
N LYS A 241 -5.14 -17.09 -7.17
CA LYS A 241 -5.99 -16.42 -8.15
C LYS A 241 -5.20 -15.60 -9.17
N TYR A 242 -4.06 -15.09 -8.77
CA TYR A 242 -3.16 -14.27 -9.58
C TYR A 242 -1.70 -14.64 -9.29
N PRO A 243 -1.16 -15.69 -9.93
CA PRO A 243 0.21 -16.14 -9.70
C PRO A 243 1.22 -15.03 -10.01
N LEU A 244 2.14 -14.78 -9.08
CA LEU A 244 3.24 -13.87 -9.28
C LEU A 244 4.33 -14.51 -10.14
N HIS A 245 4.91 -13.74 -11.03
CA HIS A 245 6.14 -14.12 -11.71
C HIS A 245 7.32 -14.09 -10.73
N ASN A 246 8.42 -14.77 -11.07
CA ASN A 246 9.57 -14.87 -10.18
C ASN A 246 10.17 -13.50 -9.83
N GLU A 247 10.32 -12.62 -10.83
CA GLU A 247 10.78 -11.25 -10.65
C GLU A 247 9.83 -10.41 -9.77
N GLU A 248 8.54 -10.61 -9.89
CA GLU A 248 7.56 -9.89 -9.06
C GLU A 248 7.62 -10.35 -7.61
N ARG A 249 7.80 -11.64 -7.39
CA ARG A 249 7.95 -12.21 -6.05
C ARG A 249 9.24 -11.71 -5.38
N LYS A 250 10.35 -11.68 -6.13
CA LYS A 250 11.60 -11.09 -5.64
C LYS A 250 11.44 -9.61 -5.30
N LEU A 251 10.84 -8.82 -6.18
CA LEU A 251 10.59 -7.41 -5.93
C LEU A 251 9.70 -7.18 -4.71
N LEU A 252 8.67 -8.03 -4.51
CA LEU A 252 7.82 -8.01 -3.32
C LEU A 252 8.67 -8.17 -2.05
N PHE A 253 9.41 -9.27 -1.91
CA PHE A 253 10.15 -9.57 -0.69
C PHE A 253 11.33 -8.64 -0.46
N ILE A 254 12.04 -8.21 -1.50
CA ILE A 254 13.03 -7.12 -1.38
C ILE A 254 12.39 -5.88 -0.77
N SER A 255 11.27 -5.42 -1.35
CA SER A 255 10.59 -4.18 -0.92
C SER A 255 10.02 -4.26 0.50
N LEU A 256 9.65 -5.45 0.96
CA LEU A 256 9.23 -5.70 2.34
C LEU A 256 10.41 -5.72 3.30
N SER A 257 11.56 -6.26 2.90
CA SER A 257 12.73 -6.44 3.77
C SER A 257 13.59 -5.18 3.92
N ILE A 258 13.39 -4.14 3.10
CA ILE A 258 14.15 -2.89 3.24
C ILE A 258 13.81 -2.24 4.60
N PRO A 259 14.78 -2.10 5.52
CA PRO A 259 14.56 -1.46 6.82
C PRO A 259 14.26 0.04 6.64
N ASP A 260 13.39 0.57 7.49
CA ASP A 260 13.17 2.01 7.55
C ASP A 260 14.37 2.70 8.24
N LYS A 261 14.67 3.94 7.81
CA LYS A 261 15.68 4.78 8.45
C LYS A 261 15.14 5.33 9.77
N LEU A 262 15.79 5.01 10.89
CA LEU A 262 15.41 5.50 12.21
C LEU A 262 15.90 6.95 12.42
N ASP A 263 15.01 7.90 12.63
CA ASP A 263 15.41 9.22 13.17
C ASP A 263 15.22 9.21 14.70
N LEU A 264 16.34 9.19 15.42
CA LEU A 264 16.38 9.18 16.87
C LEU A 264 16.80 10.54 17.48
N THR A 265 16.84 11.61 16.69
CA THR A 265 17.43 12.89 17.13
C THR A 265 16.49 13.75 17.96
N LYS A 266 15.20 13.78 17.64
CA LYS A 266 14.22 14.77 18.17
C LYS A 266 13.27 14.24 19.24
N ASP A 267 13.20 12.92 19.42
CA ASP A 267 12.21 12.30 20.29
C ASP A 267 12.73 12.12 21.72
N ASN A 268 11.80 11.99 22.67
CA ASN A 268 12.15 11.50 24.01
C ASN A 268 12.49 10.00 23.97
N GLU A 269 13.15 9.52 25.02
CA GLU A 269 13.71 8.16 25.05
C GLU A 269 12.64 7.06 24.91
N PHE A 270 11.44 7.29 25.44
CA PHE A 270 10.33 6.34 25.28
C PHE A 270 9.94 6.17 23.80
N ILE A 271 9.80 7.29 23.07
CA ILE A 271 9.46 7.26 21.65
C ILE A 271 10.59 6.64 20.82
N LYS A 272 11.84 6.96 21.13
CA LYS A 272 13.02 6.35 20.46
C LYS A 272 13.03 4.83 20.63
N THR A 273 12.88 4.36 21.88
CA THR A 273 12.83 2.92 22.18
C THR A 273 11.69 2.23 21.46
N LYS A 274 10.52 2.87 21.41
CA LYS A 274 9.37 2.35 20.65
C LYS A 274 9.69 2.24 19.15
N LYS A 275 10.25 3.28 18.53
CA LYS A 275 10.65 3.25 17.10
C LYS A 275 11.62 2.11 16.78
N VAL A 276 12.63 1.92 17.63
CA VAL A 276 13.58 0.82 17.46
C VAL A 276 12.89 -0.53 17.58
N ASN A 277 12.02 -0.70 18.59
CA ASN A 277 11.29 -1.94 18.78
C ASN A 277 10.33 -2.24 17.62
N ASP A 278 9.61 -1.23 17.12
CA ASP A 278 8.70 -1.37 15.99
C ASP A 278 9.45 -1.80 14.72
N LEU A 279 10.62 -1.22 14.44
CA LEU A 279 11.47 -1.64 13.32
C LEU A 279 11.94 -3.10 13.48
N LEU A 280 12.42 -3.49 14.65
CA LEU A 280 12.89 -4.84 14.91
C LEU A 280 11.77 -5.88 14.79
N LEU A 281 10.57 -5.54 15.29
CA LEU A 281 9.38 -6.37 15.14
C LEU A 281 8.96 -6.51 13.68
N TYR A 282 8.97 -5.40 12.93
CA TYR A 282 8.68 -5.41 11.50
C TYR A 282 9.63 -6.35 10.74
N LEU A 283 10.93 -6.22 10.95
CA LEU A 283 11.91 -7.06 10.29
C LEU A 283 11.74 -8.53 10.66
N GLN A 284 11.51 -8.83 11.94
CA GLN A 284 11.28 -10.21 12.37
C GLN A 284 10.04 -10.82 11.72
N LYS A 285 8.90 -10.10 11.70
CA LYS A 285 7.67 -10.59 11.04
C LYS A 285 7.86 -10.78 9.54
N THR A 286 8.66 -9.93 8.91
CA THR A 286 8.98 -10.07 7.48
C THR A 286 9.84 -11.29 7.22
N ASP A 287 10.85 -11.55 8.04
CA ASP A 287 11.69 -12.76 7.94
C ASP A 287 10.84 -14.04 8.14
N ASP A 288 9.99 -14.06 9.17
CA ASP A 288 9.08 -15.18 9.45
C ASP A 288 8.13 -15.42 8.26
N LEU A 289 7.58 -14.36 7.67
CA LEU A 289 6.74 -14.44 6.47
C LEU A 289 7.49 -15.08 5.30
N ILE A 290 8.71 -14.62 5.00
CA ILE A 290 9.52 -15.13 3.89
C ILE A 290 9.88 -16.60 4.10
N LEU A 291 10.29 -16.98 5.30
CA LEU A 291 10.60 -18.37 5.64
C LEU A 291 9.39 -19.29 5.47
N GLN A 292 8.24 -18.92 6.02
CA GLN A 292 7.01 -19.70 5.92
C GLN A 292 6.45 -19.76 4.50
N TYR A 293 6.62 -18.70 3.73
CA TYR A 293 6.18 -18.66 2.34
C TYR A 293 7.02 -19.57 1.44
N ASN A 294 8.33 -19.62 1.66
CA ASN A 294 9.27 -20.44 0.86
C ASN A 294 9.32 -21.92 1.30
N SER A 295 8.81 -22.24 2.51
CA SER A 295 8.85 -23.60 3.07
C SER A 295 7.74 -24.53 2.53
N ASN A 296 6.85 -24.04 1.70
CA ASN A 296 5.70 -24.73 1.11
C ASN A 296 5.70 -24.61 -0.42
#